data_91fbef2b23d98cb349fe788a30c26d1f
#
_entry.id   91fbef2b23d98cb349fe788a30c26d1f
#
_cell.length_a   1.000
_cell.length_b   1.000
_cell.length_c   1.000
_cell.angle_alpha   90.00
_cell.angle_beta   90.00
_cell.angle_gamma   90.00
#
_symmetry.space_group_name_H-M   'P 1'
#
loop_
_entity.id
_entity.type
_entity.pdbx_description
1 polymer ?
#
loop_
_entity_poly.entity_id
_entity_poly.type
_entity_poly.pdbx_seq_one_letter_code
_entity_poly.pdbx_strand_id
1 'polypeptide(L)'
;SGKVVDAVSYKAEVDLSDEGNIKMLDAYTRLTPVDNLNFTIGQFRVPFTIDAHRSPHQQYFANRSFIAKQVGNVRDVGASLGYKFKGKSPVILEGGLFNGSGLTNQKNYWTKKINFSAKAQFFLPEGFNVTLSTQKISPADNSVMMYDAGTYWHSRGWHIEAEYLFKHYSNGVFSDVHSFDGFINYDIPSKSKKSFIKKVSPLARYDFMSDHSDGTSINDDGSFNITDYKRHRVTAGVTLSLATPFVSDIRINFEKYFYREGAIAKPSEKDKFVIEFMTRF
;
A
#
# COMPACT_ATOMS: atom_id res chain seq x y z
N SER A 1 5.29 17.28 7.28
CA SER A 1 4.83 17.93 6.04
C SER A 1 4.49 19.39 6.31
N GLY A 2 4.68 20.25 5.32
CA GLY A 2 4.35 21.67 5.41
C GLY A 2 4.07 22.30 4.06
N LYS A 3 3.62 23.58 4.09
CA LYS A 3 3.50 24.43 2.90
C LYS A 3 4.57 25.51 2.97
N VAL A 4 5.19 25.80 1.84
CA VAL A 4 6.09 26.96 1.67
C VAL A 4 5.25 28.16 1.21
N VAL A 5 4.38 27.94 0.23
CA VAL A 5 3.34 28.83 -0.26
C VAL A 5 2.13 27.99 -0.65
N ASP A 6 1.01 28.60 -1.00
CA ASP A 6 -0.22 27.85 -1.34
C ASP A 6 -0.02 26.84 -2.47
N ALA A 7 0.79 27.19 -3.46
CA ALA A 7 1.10 26.31 -4.59
C ALA A 7 2.23 25.30 -4.35
N VAL A 8 2.94 25.37 -3.21
CA VAL A 8 4.14 24.55 -2.94
C VAL A 8 4.06 23.92 -1.57
N SER A 9 4.00 22.61 -1.51
CA SER A 9 4.06 21.82 -0.29
C SER A 9 5.23 20.84 -0.32
N TYR A 10 5.69 20.41 0.85
CA TYR A 10 6.73 19.40 0.99
C TYR A 10 6.35 18.35 2.04
N LYS A 11 6.96 17.17 1.91
CA LYS A 11 6.89 16.12 2.92
C LYS A 11 8.25 15.50 3.13
N ALA A 12 8.62 15.33 4.40
CA ALA A 12 9.68 14.43 4.83
C ALA A 12 9.07 13.45 5.83
N GLU A 13 9.29 12.17 5.64
CA GLU A 13 8.82 11.09 6.51
C GLU A 13 9.97 10.13 6.76
N VAL A 14 10.22 9.85 8.03
CA VAL A 14 11.31 8.99 8.49
C VAL A 14 10.71 7.89 9.33
N ASP A 15 11.15 6.66 9.11
CA ASP A 15 10.91 5.53 9.99
C ASP A 15 12.07 5.40 10.98
N LEU A 16 11.74 5.46 12.27
CA LEU A 16 12.71 5.35 13.37
C LEU A 16 12.73 3.95 13.98
N SER A 17 11.86 3.04 13.54
CA SER A 17 11.61 1.75 14.17
C SER A 17 12.10 0.54 13.34
N ASP A 18 12.76 0.77 12.20
CA ASP A 18 13.24 -0.30 11.32
C ASP A 18 14.49 -0.97 11.91
N GLU A 19 14.29 -1.82 12.94
CA GLU A 19 15.33 -2.62 13.60
C GLU A 19 16.58 -1.82 14.02
N GLY A 20 16.36 -0.57 14.52
CA GLY A 20 17.43 0.32 14.94
C GLY A 20 18.07 1.15 13.81
N ASN A 21 17.58 1.04 12.60
CA ASN A 21 18.01 1.86 11.47
C ASN A 21 17.01 2.98 11.20
N ILE A 22 17.54 4.18 10.95
CA ILE A 22 16.73 5.31 10.47
C ILE A 22 16.55 5.18 8.96
N LYS A 23 15.30 5.10 8.50
CA LYS A 23 14.99 4.98 7.09
C LYS A 23 14.17 6.16 6.60
N MET A 24 14.67 6.85 5.58
CA MET A 24 13.91 7.87 4.88
C MET A 24 12.80 7.19 4.06
N LEU A 25 11.55 7.49 4.36
CA LEU A 25 10.40 6.97 3.63
C LEU A 25 10.01 7.91 2.49
N ASP A 26 9.62 9.13 2.80
CA ASP A 26 9.24 10.13 1.81
C ASP A 26 10.11 11.37 1.94
N ALA A 27 10.55 11.92 0.81
CA ALA A 27 11.26 13.19 0.71
C ALA A 27 10.92 13.83 -0.64
N TYR A 28 9.86 14.65 -0.67
CA TYR A 28 9.39 15.22 -1.92
C TYR A 28 8.85 16.64 -1.77
N THR A 29 8.83 17.36 -2.89
CA THR A 29 8.09 18.59 -3.08
C THR A 29 6.93 18.37 -4.03
N ARG A 30 5.78 18.97 -3.72
CA ARG A 30 4.58 18.95 -4.56
C ARG A 30 4.20 20.37 -4.94
N LEU A 31 4.05 20.59 -6.22
CA LEU A 31 3.56 21.82 -6.82
C LEU A 31 2.10 21.65 -7.22
N THR A 32 1.29 22.65 -6.90
CA THR A 32 -0.13 22.72 -7.30
C THR A 32 -0.34 24.04 -8.05
N PRO A 33 0.09 24.11 -9.32
CA PRO A 33 0.09 25.38 -10.08
C PRO A 33 -1.32 25.89 -10.39
N VAL A 34 -2.26 24.97 -10.51
CA VAL A 34 -3.69 25.22 -10.65
C VAL A 34 -4.48 24.21 -9.84
N ASP A 35 -5.72 24.53 -9.53
CA ASP A 35 -6.59 23.63 -8.79
C ASP A 35 -6.64 22.25 -9.44
N ASN A 36 -6.58 21.21 -8.60
CA ASN A 36 -6.64 19.79 -8.96
C ASN A 36 -5.47 19.23 -9.77
N LEU A 37 -4.49 20.05 -10.19
CA LEU A 37 -3.27 19.60 -10.85
C LEU A 37 -2.13 19.55 -9.83
N ASN A 38 -1.51 18.37 -9.68
CA ASN A 38 -0.39 18.16 -8.78
C ASN A 38 0.81 17.65 -9.55
N PHE A 39 1.97 18.26 -9.35
CA PHE A 39 3.24 17.79 -9.84
C PHE A 39 4.16 17.50 -8.64
N THR A 40 4.59 16.25 -8.47
CA THR A 40 5.39 15.80 -7.33
C THR A 40 6.76 15.36 -7.80
N ILE A 41 7.81 15.82 -7.13
CA ILE A 41 9.22 15.46 -7.43
C ILE A 41 9.89 15.05 -6.14
N GLY A 42 10.65 13.95 -6.18
CA GLY A 42 11.45 13.43 -5.07
C GLY A 42 11.25 11.94 -4.86
N GLN A 43 11.43 11.49 -3.62
CA GLN A 43 11.16 10.11 -3.21
C GLN A 43 9.77 10.03 -2.57
N PHE A 44 8.92 9.20 -3.12
CA PHE A 44 7.57 8.99 -2.61
C PHE A 44 7.00 7.63 -3.05
N ARG A 45 5.86 7.25 -2.46
CA ARG A 45 5.10 6.09 -2.95
C ARG A 45 4.58 6.37 -4.34
N VAL A 46 4.95 5.53 -5.28
CA VAL A 46 4.48 5.63 -6.66
C VAL A 46 2.96 5.46 -6.74
N PRO A 47 2.28 6.08 -7.72
CA PRO A 47 0.83 5.94 -7.88
C PRO A 47 0.47 4.53 -8.37
N PHE A 48 0.37 3.59 -7.42
CA PHE A 48 0.12 2.18 -7.66
C PHE A 48 -0.61 1.57 -6.45
N THR A 49 -1.57 0.65 -6.66
CA THR A 49 -2.41 -0.04 -5.67
C THR A 49 -3.31 0.88 -4.81
N ILE A 50 -4.17 0.30 -3.99
CA ILE A 50 -5.03 1.02 -3.03
C ILE A 50 -4.37 1.04 -1.65
N ASP A 51 -4.13 -0.14 -1.06
CA ASP A 51 -3.69 -0.26 0.33
C ASP A 51 -2.31 0.35 0.58
N ALA A 52 -1.38 0.28 -0.40
CA ALA A 52 -0.05 0.87 -0.27
C ALA A 52 -0.09 2.40 -0.08
N HIS A 53 -1.09 3.09 -0.62
CA HIS A 53 -1.25 4.54 -0.49
C HIS A 53 -1.90 4.99 0.81
N ARG A 54 -2.51 4.08 1.58
CA ARG A 54 -3.08 4.43 2.88
C ARG A 54 -1.98 4.84 3.85
N SER A 55 -2.19 5.96 4.51
CA SER A 55 -1.35 6.36 5.64
C SER A 55 -1.58 5.41 6.82
N PRO A 56 -0.63 5.24 7.75
CA PRO A 56 -0.80 4.35 8.91
C PRO A 56 -2.10 4.57 9.68
N HIS A 57 -2.53 5.84 9.83
CA HIS A 57 -3.77 6.19 10.51
C HIS A 57 -5.06 5.91 9.71
N GLN A 58 -4.94 5.56 8.43
CA GLN A 58 -6.06 5.21 7.55
C GLN A 58 -6.16 3.70 7.30
N GLN A 59 -5.22 2.93 7.81
CA GLN A 59 -5.26 1.48 7.70
C GLN A 59 -6.35 0.90 8.58
N TYR A 60 -7.01 -0.13 8.09
CA TYR A 60 -8.02 -0.87 8.83
C TYR A 60 -7.38 -1.90 9.78
N PHE A 61 -6.33 -2.56 9.35
CA PHE A 61 -5.63 -3.62 10.07
C PHE A 61 -4.26 -3.13 10.58
N ALA A 62 -3.76 -3.75 11.64
CA ALA A 62 -2.41 -3.47 12.15
C ALA A 62 -1.32 -3.83 11.14
N ASN A 63 -1.50 -4.91 10.38
CA ASN A 63 -0.62 -5.28 9.28
C ASN A 63 -1.26 -5.01 7.91
N ARG A 64 -0.46 -4.54 6.95
CA ARG A 64 -0.87 -4.34 5.56
C ARG A 64 -1.20 -5.66 4.86
N SER A 65 -1.92 -5.58 3.72
CA SER A 65 -2.12 -6.69 2.80
C SER A 65 -0.81 -7.20 2.21
N PHE A 66 -0.81 -8.41 1.64
CA PHE A 66 0.35 -8.92 0.90
C PHE A 66 0.63 -8.08 -0.34
N ILE A 67 -0.40 -7.58 -1.01
CA ILE A 67 -0.25 -6.63 -2.12
C ILE A 67 0.60 -5.45 -1.69
N ALA A 68 0.23 -4.79 -0.60
CA ALA A 68 0.89 -3.56 -0.16
C ALA A 68 2.25 -3.79 0.53
N LYS A 69 2.46 -4.96 1.16
CA LYS A 69 3.69 -5.21 1.93
C LYS A 69 4.78 -5.89 1.12
N GLN A 70 4.42 -6.89 0.32
CA GLN A 70 5.40 -7.72 -0.41
C GLN A 70 5.41 -7.43 -1.91
N VAL A 71 4.25 -7.48 -2.57
CA VAL A 71 4.18 -7.55 -4.03
C VAL A 71 4.20 -6.17 -4.68
N GLY A 72 3.46 -5.20 -4.14
CA GLY A 72 3.23 -3.87 -4.73
C GLY A 72 3.69 -2.69 -3.88
N ASN A 73 4.42 -2.90 -2.78
CA ASN A 73 4.87 -1.81 -1.93
C ASN A 73 6.13 -1.16 -2.49
N VAL A 74 5.96 -0.14 -3.31
CA VAL A 74 7.07 0.52 -3.98
C VAL A 74 7.11 2.01 -3.65
N ARG A 75 8.26 2.46 -3.14
CA ARG A 75 8.70 3.85 -3.17
C ARG A 75 9.81 3.99 -4.18
N ASP A 76 9.83 5.11 -4.88
CA ASP A 76 10.88 5.36 -5.87
C ASP A 76 11.20 6.87 -5.94
N VAL A 77 12.31 7.20 -6.58
CA VAL A 77 12.74 8.57 -6.84
C VAL A 77 12.36 8.94 -8.25
N GLY A 78 11.62 10.03 -8.40
CA GLY A 78 11.18 10.47 -9.71
C GLY A 78 10.21 11.63 -9.66
N ALA A 79 9.39 11.74 -10.69
CA ALA A 79 8.38 12.76 -10.80
C ALA A 79 7.03 12.16 -11.24
N SER A 80 5.95 12.70 -10.69
CA SER A 80 4.58 12.32 -11.08
C SER A 80 3.70 13.52 -11.30
N LEU A 81 2.73 13.35 -12.18
CA LEU A 81 1.67 14.30 -12.48
C LEU A 81 0.33 13.66 -12.07
N GLY A 82 -0.50 14.40 -11.37
CA GLY A 82 -1.83 13.96 -10.98
C GLY A 82 -2.88 15.03 -11.30
N TYR A 83 -4.02 14.63 -11.83
CA TYR A 83 -5.14 15.52 -12.07
C TYR A 83 -6.46 14.92 -11.55
N LYS A 84 -7.25 15.76 -10.86
CA LYS A 84 -8.56 15.40 -10.35
C LYS A 84 -9.65 16.08 -11.17
N PHE A 85 -10.38 15.31 -11.96
CA PHE A 85 -11.59 15.74 -12.63
C PHE A 85 -12.74 15.84 -11.61
N LYS A 86 -13.36 17.02 -11.53
CA LYS A 86 -14.54 17.26 -10.68
C LYS A 86 -15.80 16.83 -11.42
N GLY A 87 -16.85 16.44 -10.72
CA GLY A 87 -18.15 16.08 -11.29
C GLY A 87 -18.96 15.21 -10.35
N LYS A 88 -20.09 14.69 -10.83
CA LYS A 88 -20.91 13.73 -10.06
C LYS A 88 -20.18 12.43 -9.79
N SER A 89 -19.30 12.03 -10.69
CA SER A 89 -18.38 10.89 -10.57
C SER A 89 -16.95 11.39 -10.76
N PRO A 90 -16.29 11.90 -9.70
CA PRO A 90 -14.92 12.38 -9.80
C PRO A 90 -13.97 11.28 -10.29
N VAL A 91 -12.96 11.68 -11.08
CA VAL A 91 -11.89 10.79 -11.55
C VAL A 91 -10.55 11.38 -11.15
N ILE A 92 -9.64 10.56 -10.63
CA ILE A 92 -8.26 10.96 -10.38
C ILE A 92 -7.38 10.14 -11.32
N LEU A 93 -6.56 10.83 -12.11
CA LEU A 93 -5.52 10.22 -12.93
C LEU A 93 -4.16 10.65 -12.40
N GLU A 94 -3.28 9.69 -12.20
CA GLU A 94 -1.90 9.93 -11.76
C GLU A 94 -0.95 9.10 -12.62
N GLY A 95 0.19 9.67 -12.97
CA GLY A 95 1.24 8.97 -13.70
C GLY A 95 2.60 9.56 -13.41
N GLY A 96 3.65 8.75 -13.48
CA GLY A 96 5.00 9.22 -13.17
C GLY A 96 6.09 8.40 -13.80
N LEU A 97 7.28 9.01 -13.87
CA LEU A 97 8.53 8.40 -14.30
C LEU A 97 9.52 8.38 -13.14
N PHE A 98 10.22 7.27 -12.99
CA PHE A 98 11.09 6.98 -11.86
C PHE A 98 12.40 6.38 -12.35
N ASN A 99 13.46 6.54 -11.57
CA ASN A 99 14.81 6.10 -11.96
C ASN A 99 15.50 5.21 -10.91
N GLY A 100 14.80 4.82 -9.88
CA GLY A 100 15.28 3.87 -8.88
C GLY A 100 15.05 2.42 -9.30
N SER A 101 15.40 1.49 -8.41
CA SER A 101 15.18 0.05 -8.64
C SER A 101 13.70 -0.35 -8.60
N GLY A 102 12.85 0.51 -8.07
CA GLY A 102 11.45 0.20 -7.81
C GLY A 102 11.23 -0.76 -6.64
N LEU A 103 12.21 -0.92 -5.76
CA LEU A 103 12.16 -1.81 -4.61
C LEU A 103 12.01 -1.04 -3.31
N THR A 104 11.37 -1.64 -2.32
CA THR A 104 11.13 -1.04 -1.01
C THR A 104 12.44 -0.76 -0.26
N ASN A 105 13.45 -1.61 -0.43
CA ASN A 105 14.79 -1.43 0.15
C ASN A 105 15.70 -0.77 -0.87
N GLN A 106 15.57 0.52 -1.02
CA GLN A 106 16.20 1.31 -2.08
C GLN A 106 17.64 1.66 -1.73
N LYS A 107 18.56 0.73 -1.90
CA LYS A 107 20.00 1.02 -1.85
C LYS A 107 20.54 1.59 -3.16
N ASN A 108 19.85 1.33 -4.28
CA ASN A 108 20.24 1.74 -5.63
C ASN A 108 19.19 2.65 -6.23
N TYR A 109 19.23 3.94 -5.92
CA TYR A 109 18.30 4.95 -6.47
C TYR A 109 18.54 5.26 -7.95
N TRP A 110 19.74 5.02 -8.46
CA TRP A 110 20.15 5.39 -9.80
C TRP A 110 20.37 4.13 -10.62
N THR A 111 19.39 3.81 -11.45
CA THR A 111 19.50 2.73 -12.44
C THR A 111 19.59 3.31 -13.85
N LYS A 112 20.08 2.53 -14.81
CA LYS A 112 20.08 2.93 -16.23
C LYS A 112 18.69 2.76 -16.88
N LYS A 113 17.71 2.25 -16.14
CA LYS A 113 16.38 1.93 -16.64
C LYS A 113 15.39 2.97 -16.11
N ILE A 114 14.50 3.41 -16.98
CA ILE A 114 13.37 4.25 -16.60
C ILE A 114 12.21 3.35 -16.22
N ASN A 115 11.70 3.56 -15.01
CA ASN A 115 10.47 2.97 -14.50
C ASN A 115 9.30 3.93 -14.73
N PHE A 116 8.08 3.39 -14.75
CA PHE A 116 6.88 4.22 -14.80
C PHE A 116 5.77 3.63 -13.93
N SER A 117 4.83 4.47 -13.56
CA SER A 117 3.60 4.06 -12.91
C SER A 117 2.45 4.92 -13.41
N ALA A 118 1.25 4.32 -13.49
CA ALA A 118 0.01 5.02 -13.80
C ALA A 118 -1.13 4.46 -12.96
N LYS A 119 -2.03 5.33 -12.50
CA LYS A 119 -3.18 4.99 -11.67
C LYS A 119 -4.39 5.82 -12.06
N ALA A 120 -5.53 5.17 -12.19
CA ALA A 120 -6.83 5.79 -12.41
C ALA A 120 -7.78 5.38 -11.28
N GLN A 121 -8.44 6.35 -10.65
CA GLN A 121 -9.43 6.12 -9.62
C GLN A 121 -10.76 6.76 -10.03
N PHE A 122 -11.82 5.97 -10.02
CA PHE A 122 -13.18 6.38 -10.39
C PHE A 122 -14.06 6.35 -9.15
N PHE A 123 -14.56 7.51 -8.73
CA PHE A 123 -15.47 7.64 -7.59
C PHE A 123 -16.90 7.65 -8.11
N LEU A 124 -17.57 6.54 -7.96
CA LEU A 124 -18.93 6.32 -8.45
C LEU A 124 -19.96 6.71 -7.37
N PRO A 125 -21.23 6.93 -7.75
CA PRO A 125 -22.30 7.18 -6.78
C PRO A 125 -22.42 6.10 -5.71
N GLU A 126 -23.11 6.42 -4.62
CA GLU A 126 -23.39 5.50 -3.49
C GLU A 126 -22.16 4.94 -2.76
N GLY A 127 -20.99 5.60 -2.90
CA GLY A 127 -19.79 5.24 -2.17
C GLY A 127 -18.93 4.15 -2.82
N PHE A 128 -19.17 3.83 -4.09
CA PHE A 128 -18.31 2.92 -4.84
C PHE A 128 -17.05 3.62 -5.37
N ASN A 129 -15.95 2.90 -5.37
CA ASN A 129 -14.71 3.29 -6.04
C ASN A 129 -14.20 2.12 -6.88
N VAL A 130 -13.62 2.43 -8.04
CA VAL A 130 -12.86 1.49 -8.85
C VAL A 130 -11.48 2.10 -9.08
N THR A 131 -10.44 1.33 -8.86
CA THR A 131 -9.05 1.73 -9.06
C THR A 131 -8.39 0.76 -10.02
N LEU A 132 -7.70 1.29 -11.02
CA LEU A 132 -6.87 0.54 -11.95
C LEU A 132 -5.48 1.15 -11.93
N SER A 133 -4.45 0.32 -11.85
CA SER A 133 -3.08 0.82 -11.84
C SER A 133 -2.11 -0.13 -12.53
N THR A 134 -1.00 0.43 -13.00
CA THR A 134 0.10 -0.33 -13.61
C THR A 134 1.43 0.27 -13.22
N GLN A 135 2.45 -0.58 -13.09
CA GLN A 135 3.81 -0.15 -12.79
C GLN A 135 4.83 -1.04 -13.48
N LYS A 136 5.88 -0.41 -14.00
CA LYS A 136 7.10 -1.07 -14.42
C LYS A 136 8.21 -0.77 -13.41
N ILE A 137 8.92 -1.81 -12.97
CA ILE A 137 10.17 -1.69 -12.20
C ILE A 137 11.28 -2.48 -12.92
N SER A 138 12.52 -2.24 -12.53
CA SER A 138 13.67 -2.88 -13.19
C SER A 138 14.71 -3.38 -12.19
N PRO A 139 14.36 -4.36 -11.32
CA PRO A 139 15.32 -4.94 -10.39
C PRO A 139 16.36 -5.77 -11.18
N ALA A 140 17.64 -5.60 -10.82
CA ALA A 140 18.76 -6.30 -11.44
C ALA A 140 18.70 -6.31 -12.97
N ASP A 141 18.38 -5.16 -13.57
CA ASP A 141 18.25 -4.95 -15.03
C ASP A 141 17.13 -5.75 -15.72
N ASN A 142 16.34 -6.55 -15.02
CA ASN A 142 15.18 -7.24 -15.56
C ASN A 142 13.91 -6.38 -15.47
N SER A 143 13.12 -6.39 -16.54
CA SER A 143 11.86 -5.66 -16.55
C SER A 143 10.78 -6.47 -15.84
N VAL A 144 10.08 -5.83 -14.92
CA VAL A 144 8.94 -6.41 -14.20
C VAL A 144 7.74 -5.49 -14.39
N MET A 145 6.67 -6.04 -14.96
CA MET A 145 5.40 -5.33 -15.15
C MET A 145 4.40 -5.79 -14.09
N MET A 146 3.70 -4.83 -13.51
CA MET A 146 2.64 -5.08 -12.53
C MET A 146 1.36 -4.41 -12.99
N TYR A 147 0.23 -5.10 -12.81
CA TYR A 147 -1.12 -4.63 -13.09
C TYR A 147 -1.97 -4.87 -11.86
N ASP A 148 -2.74 -3.89 -11.49
CA ASP A 148 -3.55 -3.91 -10.30
C ASP A 148 -4.96 -3.40 -10.59
N ALA A 149 -5.94 -4.08 -10.04
CA ALA A 149 -7.34 -3.69 -10.11
C ALA A 149 -7.98 -3.87 -8.73
N GLY A 150 -8.57 -2.80 -8.24
CA GLY A 150 -9.22 -2.82 -6.94
C GLY A 150 -10.53 -2.04 -6.94
N THR A 151 -11.37 -2.36 -5.99
CA THR A 151 -12.65 -1.70 -5.77
C THR A 151 -12.97 -1.64 -4.29
N TYR A 152 -13.66 -0.61 -3.86
CA TYR A 152 -14.29 -0.59 -2.56
C TYR A 152 -15.69 0.04 -2.60
N TRP A 153 -16.49 -0.35 -1.63
CA TRP A 153 -17.76 0.28 -1.32
C TRP A 153 -17.76 0.76 0.13
N HIS A 154 -18.11 2.03 0.32
CA HIS A 154 -18.20 2.64 1.65
C HIS A 154 -19.53 3.34 1.82
N SER A 155 -20.42 2.80 2.63
CA SER A 155 -21.74 3.36 2.92
C SER A 155 -22.30 2.85 4.24
N ARG A 156 -23.04 3.71 4.96
CA ARG A 156 -23.79 3.36 6.18
C ARG A 156 -22.98 2.60 7.25
N GLY A 157 -21.70 2.95 7.40
CA GLY A 157 -20.79 2.30 8.34
C GLY A 157 -20.08 1.07 7.80
N TRP A 158 -20.48 0.54 6.65
CA TRP A 158 -19.78 -0.54 5.97
C TRP A 158 -18.61 -0.04 5.13
N HIS A 159 -17.54 -0.77 5.13
CA HIS A 159 -16.48 -0.68 4.13
C HIS A 159 -16.12 -2.10 3.66
N ILE A 160 -16.32 -2.34 2.38
CA ILE A 160 -15.99 -3.61 1.73
C ILE A 160 -15.01 -3.29 0.63
N GLU A 161 -13.89 -4.01 0.56
CA GLU A 161 -12.83 -3.77 -0.41
C GLU A 161 -12.28 -5.08 -0.94
N ALA A 162 -11.88 -5.07 -2.20
CA ALA A 162 -11.15 -6.15 -2.85
C ALA A 162 -10.13 -5.56 -3.82
N GLU A 163 -8.93 -6.14 -3.86
CA GLU A 163 -7.81 -5.74 -4.70
C GLU A 163 -7.12 -7.00 -5.25
N TYR A 164 -6.74 -6.96 -6.51
CA TYR A 164 -6.01 -8.04 -7.17
C TYR A 164 -4.84 -7.46 -7.93
N LEU A 165 -3.66 -8.08 -7.76
CA LEU A 165 -2.43 -7.70 -8.40
C LEU A 165 -1.84 -8.89 -9.18
N PHE A 166 -1.48 -8.62 -10.44
CA PHE A 166 -0.72 -9.50 -11.31
C PHE A 166 0.67 -8.91 -11.57
N LYS A 167 1.73 -9.74 -11.45
CA LYS A 167 3.11 -9.33 -11.64
C LYS A 167 3.81 -10.29 -12.60
N HIS A 168 4.36 -9.75 -13.67
CA HIS A 168 5.04 -10.49 -14.74
C HIS A 168 6.51 -10.09 -14.81
N TYR A 169 7.39 -11.10 -14.89
CA TYR A 169 8.83 -10.92 -15.00
C TYR A 169 9.27 -11.20 -16.44
N SER A 170 9.98 -10.25 -17.06
CA SER A 170 10.54 -10.45 -18.40
C SER A 170 11.63 -11.55 -18.40
N ASN A 171 11.90 -12.06 -19.59
CA ASN A 171 12.99 -13.04 -19.84
C ASN A 171 12.84 -14.37 -19.08
N GLY A 172 11.68 -14.67 -18.50
CA GLY A 172 11.46 -15.91 -17.76
C GLY A 172 12.29 -16.06 -16.49
N VAL A 173 12.82 -14.96 -15.93
CA VAL A 173 13.68 -14.99 -14.73
C VAL A 173 12.92 -15.40 -13.47
N PHE A 174 11.60 -15.33 -13.50
CA PHE A 174 10.69 -15.83 -12.46
C PHE A 174 9.30 -16.10 -13.04
N SER A 175 8.52 -16.95 -12.38
CA SER A 175 7.13 -17.21 -12.73
C SER A 175 6.23 -16.02 -12.42
N ASP A 176 5.10 -15.92 -13.09
CA ASP A 176 4.08 -14.90 -12.83
C ASP A 176 3.57 -14.98 -11.38
N VAL A 177 3.32 -13.82 -10.80
CA VAL A 177 2.86 -13.68 -9.41
C VAL A 177 1.45 -13.14 -9.39
N HIS A 178 0.61 -13.78 -8.59
CA HIS A 178 -0.76 -13.38 -8.33
C HIS A 178 -0.93 -13.06 -6.85
N SER A 179 -1.58 -11.95 -6.54
CA SER A 179 -1.92 -11.60 -5.16
C SER A 179 -3.34 -11.04 -5.10
N PHE A 180 -4.04 -11.37 -4.04
CA PHE A 180 -5.40 -10.91 -3.78
C PHE A 180 -5.52 -10.46 -2.32
N ASP A 181 -6.27 -9.38 -2.11
CA ASP A 181 -6.72 -8.90 -0.80
C ASP A 181 -8.22 -8.62 -0.86
N GLY A 182 -8.94 -9.03 0.16
CA GLY A 182 -10.35 -8.69 0.29
C GLY A 182 -10.74 -8.59 1.75
N PHE A 183 -11.44 -7.50 2.14
CA PHE A 183 -11.86 -7.31 3.52
C PHE A 183 -13.20 -6.62 3.67
N ILE A 184 -13.76 -6.79 4.86
CA ILE A 184 -14.97 -6.14 5.32
C ILE A 184 -14.74 -5.50 6.69
N ASN A 185 -15.26 -4.31 6.87
CA ASN A 185 -15.28 -3.56 8.13
C ASN A 185 -16.68 -2.99 8.36
N TYR A 186 -17.12 -2.96 9.60
CA TYR A 186 -18.37 -2.32 9.98
C TYR A 186 -18.19 -1.40 11.18
N ASP A 187 -18.51 -0.14 11.03
CA ASP A 187 -18.38 0.90 12.05
C ASP A 187 -19.62 1.00 12.92
N ILE A 188 -19.50 0.70 14.19
CA ILE A 188 -20.56 0.79 15.21
C ILE A 188 -20.25 2.00 16.12
N PRO A 189 -20.93 3.17 15.92
CA PRO A 189 -20.71 4.33 16.76
C PRO A 189 -21.26 4.11 18.16
N SER A 190 -20.57 4.65 19.15
CA SER A 190 -21.06 4.65 20.55
C SER A 190 -22.29 5.55 20.69
N LYS A 191 -23.32 5.06 21.39
CA LYS A 191 -24.52 5.82 21.69
C LYS A 191 -24.28 6.90 22.76
N SER A 192 -23.29 6.71 23.61
CA SER A 192 -22.99 7.65 24.73
C SER A 192 -21.93 8.67 24.31
N LYS A 193 -22.26 9.96 24.38
CA LYS A 193 -21.30 11.05 24.17
C LYS A 193 -20.17 11.10 25.21
N LYS A 194 -20.37 10.49 26.39
CA LYS A 194 -19.38 10.42 27.47
C LYS A 194 -18.49 9.16 27.39
N SER A 195 -18.75 8.27 26.44
CA SER A 195 -17.95 7.06 26.27
C SER A 195 -16.52 7.39 25.88
N PHE A 196 -15.55 6.75 26.54
CA PHE A 196 -14.14 6.79 26.14
C PHE A 196 -13.91 6.16 24.76
N ILE A 197 -14.73 5.17 24.38
CA ILE A 197 -14.72 4.56 23.06
C ILE A 197 -15.80 5.24 22.22
N LYS A 198 -15.41 5.90 21.15
CA LYS A 198 -16.31 6.54 20.17
C LYS A 198 -16.94 5.55 19.22
N LYS A 199 -16.19 4.55 18.83
CA LYS A 199 -16.56 3.62 17.77
C LYS A 199 -15.88 2.28 17.98
N VAL A 200 -16.59 1.20 17.69
CA VAL A 200 -16.09 -0.18 17.65
C VAL A 200 -16.27 -0.70 16.21
N SER A 201 -15.22 -1.19 15.61
CA SER A 201 -15.25 -1.63 14.21
C SER A 201 -14.75 -3.08 14.09
N PRO A 202 -15.63 -4.09 14.13
CA PRO A 202 -15.29 -5.45 13.77
C PRO A 202 -14.88 -5.51 12.30
N LEU A 203 -13.89 -6.35 11.98
CA LEU A 203 -13.33 -6.47 10.65
C LEU A 203 -12.76 -7.86 10.39
N ALA A 204 -12.78 -8.26 9.13
CA ALA A 204 -12.20 -9.51 8.67
C ALA A 204 -11.56 -9.33 7.28
N ARG A 205 -10.44 -10.01 7.03
CA ARG A 205 -9.68 -9.95 5.78
C ARG A 205 -9.21 -11.35 5.37
N TYR A 206 -9.19 -11.56 4.06
CA TYR A 206 -8.50 -12.67 3.43
C TYR A 206 -7.47 -12.13 2.46
N ASP A 207 -6.23 -12.59 2.61
CA ASP A 207 -5.11 -12.31 1.72
C ASP A 207 -4.60 -13.60 1.08
N PHE A 208 -4.16 -13.49 -0.16
CA PHE A 208 -3.48 -14.55 -0.91
C PHE A 208 -2.30 -13.97 -1.68
N MET A 209 -1.22 -14.74 -1.77
CA MET A 209 -0.14 -14.51 -2.73
C MET A 209 0.45 -15.84 -3.21
N SER A 210 0.82 -15.92 -4.48
CA SER A 210 1.65 -17.01 -5.03
C SER A 210 3.09 -16.86 -4.56
N ASP A 211 3.98 -17.79 -4.94
CA ASP A 211 5.43 -17.62 -4.73
C ASP A 211 5.87 -16.31 -5.37
N HIS A 212 6.69 -15.53 -4.67
CA HIS A 212 7.08 -14.17 -5.03
C HIS A 212 8.60 -14.00 -4.95
N SER A 213 9.13 -13.18 -5.85
CA SER A 213 10.48 -12.65 -5.77
C SER A 213 10.46 -11.13 -5.79
N ASP A 214 11.24 -10.52 -4.91
CA ASP A 214 11.48 -9.07 -4.94
C ASP A 214 12.64 -8.70 -5.90
N GLY A 215 13.30 -9.69 -6.51
CA GLY A 215 14.40 -9.48 -7.45
C GLY A 215 15.74 -9.12 -6.80
N THR A 216 15.86 -9.23 -5.47
CA THR A 216 17.12 -8.93 -4.75
C THR A 216 18.06 -10.13 -4.66
N SER A 217 17.55 -11.32 -4.83
CA SER A 217 18.32 -12.57 -4.78
C SER A 217 18.27 -13.28 -6.14
N ILE A 218 19.43 -13.56 -6.71
CA ILE A 218 19.60 -14.09 -8.06
C ILE A 218 20.41 -15.39 -7.97
N ASN A 219 19.99 -16.41 -8.71
CA ASN A 219 20.70 -17.66 -8.89
C ASN A 219 21.84 -17.50 -9.91
N ASP A 220 22.75 -18.48 -9.96
CA ASP A 220 23.89 -18.50 -10.90
C ASP A 220 23.45 -18.52 -12.37
N ASP A 221 22.26 -19.03 -12.68
CA ASP A 221 21.67 -19.04 -14.02
C ASP A 221 20.94 -17.73 -14.38
N GLY A 222 20.93 -16.73 -13.49
CA GLY A 222 20.28 -15.45 -13.67
C GLY A 222 18.79 -15.44 -13.31
N SER A 223 18.21 -16.57 -12.91
CA SER A 223 16.83 -16.61 -12.40
C SER A 223 16.73 -16.00 -11.01
N PHE A 224 15.54 -15.52 -10.65
CA PHE A 224 15.30 -14.95 -9.33
C PHE A 224 14.92 -16.04 -8.32
N ASN A 225 15.46 -15.95 -7.11
CA ASN A 225 15.07 -16.79 -6.00
C ASN A 225 13.70 -16.38 -5.43
N ILE A 226 12.98 -17.35 -4.87
CA ILE A 226 11.79 -17.09 -4.07
C ILE A 226 12.20 -16.33 -2.82
N THR A 227 11.67 -15.10 -2.64
CA THR A 227 11.84 -14.33 -1.41
C THR A 227 10.67 -14.48 -0.45
N ASP A 228 9.51 -14.82 -0.98
CA ASP A 228 8.29 -15.06 -0.21
C ASP A 228 7.53 -16.25 -0.79
N TYR A 229 7.23 -17.24 0.05
CA TYR A 229 6.49 -18.43 -0.35
C TYR A 229 4.99 -18.17 -0.47
N LYS A 230 4.36 -18.92 -1.39
CA LYS A 230 2.90 -18.95 -1.55
C LYS A 230 2.22 -19.22 -0.22
N ARG A 231 1.26 -18.35 0.10
CA ARG A 231 0.50 -18.42 1.33
C ARG A 231 -0.86 -17.74 1.24
N HIS A 232 -1.71 -18.09 2.18
CA HIS A 232 -2.96 -17.43 2.47
C HIS A 232 -2.91 -16.89 3.90
N ARG A 233 -3.61 -15.81 4.17
CA ARG A 233 -3.81 -15.30 5.52
C ARG A 233 -5.28 -14.95 5.72
N VAL A 234 -5.84 -15.38 6.83
CA VAL A 234 -7.13 -14.92 7.33
C VAL A 234 -6.86 -14.07 8.55
N THR A 235 -7.38 -12.85 8.55
CA THR A 235 -7.30 -11.93 9.69
C THR A 235 -8.69 -11.61 10.17
N ALA A 236 -8.93 -11.74 11.47
CA ALA A 236 -10.13 -11.26 12.14
C ALA A 236 -9.76 -10.34 13.29
N GLY A 237 -10.55 -9.31 13.54
CA GLY A 237 -10.21 -8.38 14.61
C GLY A 237 -11.25 -7.32 14.87
N VAL A 238 -10.85 -6.36 15.70
CA VAL A 238 -11.65 -5.20 16.06
C VAL A 238 -10.76 -3.97 16.22
N THR A 239 -11.24 -2.82 15.74
CA THR A 239 -10.64 -1.52 15.99
C THR A 239 -11.51 -0.74 16.98
N LEU A 240 -10.90 -0.22 18.04
CA LEU A 240 -11.52 0.66 19.03
C LEU A 240 -11.03 2.08 18.78
N SER A 241 -11.91 2.96 18.30
CA SER A 241 -11.59 4.38 18.12
C SER A 241 -11.90 5.16 19.38
N LEU A 242 -10.91 5.87 19.90
CA LEU A 242 -10.99 6.51 21.22
C LEU A 242 -11.55 7.93 21.14
N ALA A 243 -12.15 8.39 22.23
CA ALA A 243 -12.66 9.75 22.39
C ALA A 243 -11.56 10.69 22.89
N THR A 244 -10.56 10.93 22.05
CA THR A 244 -9.47 11.87 22.34
C THR A 244 -9.53 13.07 21.39
N PRO A 245 -8.86 14.20 21.69
CA PRO A 245 -8.76 15.32 20.75
C PRO A 245 -7.99 14.94 19.48
N PHE A 246 -7.23 13.86 19.52
CA PHE A 246 -6.47 13.29 18.40
C PHE A 246 -7.18 12.06 17.81
N VAL A 247 -6.82 11.69 16.59
CA VAL A 247 -7.22 10.38 16.05
C VAL A 247 -6.41 9.32 16.78
N SER A 248 -7.08 8.49 17.59
CA SER A 248 -6.43 7.42 18.34
C SER A 248 -7.24 6.14 18.23
N ASP A 249 -6.58 5.07 17.77
CA ASP A 249 -7.18 3.76 17.57
C ASP A 249 -6.37 2.68 18.28
N ILE A 250 -7.06 1.70 18.84
CA ILE A 250 -6.48 0.43 19.29
C ILE A 250 -6.96 -0.62 18.29
N ARG A 251 -6.03 -1.23 17.55
CA ARG A 251 -6.31 -2.33 16.62
C ARG A 251 -5.91 -3.65 17.25
N ILE A 252 -6.85 -4.58 17.30
CA ILE A 252 -6.67 -5.91 17.86
C ILE A 252 -6.96 -6.90 16.75
N ASN A 253 -5.94 -7.62 16.29
CA ASN A 253 -6.06 -8.55 15.18
C ASN A 253 -5.49 -9.91 15.54
N PHE A 254 -6.16 -10.97 15.10
CA PHE A 254 -5.63 -12.32 15.03
C PHE A 254 -5.39 -12.69 13.58
N GLU A 255 -4.19 -13.14 13.26
CA GLU A 255 -3.76 -13.53 11.91
C GLU A 255 -3.44 -15.02 11.89
N LYS A 256 -4.12 -15.76 11.01
CA LYS A 256 -3.90 -17.18 10.73
C LYS A 256 -3.29 -17.36 9.36
N TYR A 257 -2.14 -18.03 9.27
CA TYR A 257 -1.41 -18.25 8.03
C TYR A 257 -1.50 -19.71 7.59
N PHE A 258 -1.63 -19.91 6.27
CA PHE A 258 -1.64 -21.21 5.62
C PHE A 258 -0.62 -21.20 4.50
N TYR A 259 0.43 -21.99 4.63
CA TYR A 259 1.51 -22.09 3.68
C TYR A 259 1.35 -23.32 2.78
N ARG A 260 1.98 -23.30 1.59
CA ARG A 260 2.17 -24.52 0.82
C ARG A 260 3.11 -25.47 1.55
N GLU A 261 3.03 -26.75 1.24
CA GLU A 261 3.95 -27.77 1.76
C GLU A 261 5.41 -27.43 1.43
N GLY A 262 6.31 -27.65 2.38
CA GLY A 262 7.75 -27.35 2.25
C GLY A 262 8.11 -25.87 2.32
N ALA A 263 7.17 -24.96 2.53
CA ALA A 263 7.47 -23.52 2.68
C ALA A 263 8.11 -23.23 4.03
N ILE A 264 9.10 -22.32 4.02
CA ILE A 264 9.76 -21.82 5.23
C ILE A 264 9.11 -20.49 5.60
N ALA A 265 8.31 -20.47 6.66
CA ALA A 265 7.66 -19.26 7.14
C ALA A 265 8.66 -18.35 7.88
N LYS A 266 8.69 -17.06 7.51
CA LYS A 266 9.43 -16.04 8.28
C LYS A 266 8.87 -15.94 9.69
N PRO A 267 9.67 -15.69 10.74
CA PRO A 267 9.19 -15.59 12.12
C PRO A 267 8.04 -14.60 12.30
N SER A 268 8.10 -13.47 11.60
CA SER A 268 7.07 -12.41 11.62
C SER A 268 5.78 -12.75 10.88
N GLU A 269 5.75 -13.86 10.13
CA GLU A 269 4.66 -14.26 9.25
C GLU A 269 4.09 -15.64 9.62
N LYS A 270 3.98 -15.88 10.91
CA LYS A 270 3.30 -17.03 11.53
C LYS A 270 2.02 -16.57 12.19
N ASP A 271 1.20 -17.54 12.61
CA ASP A 271 0.01 -17.27 13.41
C ASP A 271 0.35 -16.37 14.58
N LYS A 272 -0.39 -15.28 14.72
CA LYS A 272 -0.10 -14.28 15.74
C LYS A 272 -1.31 -13.47 16.15
N PHE A 273 -1.24 -12.97 17.37
CA PHE A 273 -2.11 -11.93 17.88
C PHE A 273 -1.35 -10.60 17.88
N VAL A 274 -1.97 -9.55 17.36
CA VAL A 274 -1.37 -8.23 17.23
C VAL A 274 -2.25 -7.19 17.90
N ILE A 275 -1.67 -6.40 18.79
CA ILE A 275 -2.29 -5.20 19.36
C ILE A 275 -1.43 -4.02 18.92
N GLU A 276 -2.05 -3.06 18.25
CA GLU A 276 -1.42 -1.82 17.84
C GLU A 276 -2.16 -0.65 18.45
N PHE A 277 -1.42 0.28 19.05
CA PHE A 277 -1.93 1.58 19.43
C PHE A 277 -1.41 2.62 18.43
N MET A 278 -2.32 3.29 17.75
CA MET A 278 -1.98 4.32 16.77
C MET A 278 -2.60 5.64 17.22
N THR A 279 -1.82 6.69 17.18
CA THR A 279 -2.32 8.06 17.42
C THR A 279 -1.75 9.02 16.38
N ARG A 280 -2.57 10.01 16.00
CA ARG A 280 -2.20 11.10 15.11
C ARG A 280 -2.63 12.42 15.74
N PHE A 281 -1.68 13.29 15.99
CA PHE A 281 -1.84 14.65 16.50
C PHE A 281 -1.42 15.70 15.47
#